data_2ae59fb437c2dd638902a596de8aee65
#
_entry.id   2ae59fb437c2dd638902a596de8aee65
#
_cell.length_a   1.000
_cell.length_b   1.000
_cell.length_c   1.000
_cell.angle_alpha   90.00
_cell.angle_beta   90.00
_cell.angle_gamma   90.00
#
_symmetry.space_group_name_H-M   'P 1'
#
loop_
_entity.id
_entity.type
_entity.pdbx_description
1 polymer ?
#
loop_
_entity_poly.entity_id
_entity_poly.type
_entity_poly.pdbx_seq_one_letter_code
_entity_poly.pdbx_strand_id
1 'polypeptide(L)' 'MALIDIKTEITGNVWKIVAEVGQALEEDDPILILESMKMEIPVAAPEGGKLVAILTAEGDTVTEGTVVARIEA' A
#
# COMPACT_ATOMS: atom_id res chain seq x y z
N MET A 1 -14.16 11.52 -10.12
CA MET A 1 -12.92 10.88 -9.65
C MET A 1 -12.91 10.86 -8.15
N ALA A 2 -12.61 9.75 -7.55
CA ALA A 2 -12.60 9.58 -6.11
C ALA A 2 -11.21 9.19 -5.63
N LEU A 3 -10.80 9.74 -4.48
CA LEU A 3 -9.59 9.31 -3.79
C LEU A 3 -9.97 8.18 -2.84
N ILE A 4 -9.23 7.10 -2.93
CA ILE A 4 -9.45 5.92 -2.10
C ILE A 4 -8.23 5.72 -1.23
N ASP A 5 -8.45 5.70 0.09
CA ASP A 5 -7.39 5.42 1.05
C ASP A 5 -7.14 3.92 1.09
N ILE A 6 -5.88 3.55 1.03
CA ILE A 6 -5.47 2.15 1.15
C ILE A 6 -4.87 1.98 2.54
N LYS A 7 -5.55 1.17 3.36
CA LYS A 7 -5.16 0.94 4.74
C LYS A 7 -4.55 -0.44 4.89
N THR A 8 -3.54 -0.53 5.76
CA THR A 8 -3.01 -1.84 6.10
C THR A 8 -3.96 -2.57 7.05
N GLU A 9 -4.09 -3.87 6.86
CA GLU A 9 -4.92 -4.72 7.71
C GLU A 9 -4.13 -5.35 8.86
N ILE A 10 -2.82 -5.10 8.90
CA ILE A 10 -1.93 -5.67 9.92
C ILE A 10 -0.95 -4.63 10.42
N THR A 11 -0.33 -4.93 11.55
CA THR A 11 0.82 -4.18 12.06
C THR A 11 2.09 -4.88 11.60
N GLY A 12 3.02 -4.12 11.03
CA GLY A 12 4.27 -4.67 10.55
C GLY A 12 5.22 -3.61 10.05
N ASN A 13 6.33 -4.03 9.50
CA ASN A 13 7.33 -3.13 8.93
C ASN A 13 7.19 -3.09 7.41
N VAL A 14 7.35 -1.91 6.84
CA VAL A 14 7.38 -1.76 5.38
C VAL A 14 8.73 -2.30 4.92
N TRP A 15 8.70 -3.49 4.32
CA TRP A 15 9.90 -4.13 3.81
C TRP A 15 10.30 -3.58 2.45
N LYS A 16 9.34 -3.43 1.55
CA LYS A 16 9.62 -2.97 0.20
C LYS A 16 8.40 -2.26 -0.38
N ILE A 17 8.66 -1.17 -1.12
CA ILE A 17 7.64 -0.49 -1.90
C ILE A 17 7.84 -0.91 -3.35
N VAL A 18 6.82 -1.51 -3.96
CA VAL A 18 6.91 -2.13 -5.29
C VAL A 18 6.15 -1.38 -6.37
N ALA A 19 5.49 -0.28 -6.03
CA ALA A 19 4.77 0.57 -6.96
C ALA A 19 5.26 2.01 -6.87
N GLU A 20 4.98 2.80 -7.89
CA GLU A 20 5.41 4.20 -7.95
C GLU A 20 4.20 5.13 -8.08
N VAL A 21 4.31 6.32 -7.51
CA VAL A 21 3.31 7.37 -7.70
C VAL A 21 3.20 7.68 -9.19
N GLY A 22 1.99 7.73 -9.70
CA GLY A 22 1.70 7.91 -11.12
C GLY A 22 1.42 6.62 -11.87
N GLN A 23 1.69 5.47 -11.25
CA GLN A 23 1.46 4.18 -11.89
C GLN A 23 -0.02 3.84 -11.95
N ALA A 24 -0.46 3.31 -13.09
CA ALA A 24 -1.80 2.75 -13.21
C ALA A 24 -1.82 1.36 -12.58
N LEU A 25 -2.77 1.13 -11.69
CA LEU A 25 -2.92 -0.13 -10.96
C LEU A 25 -4.23 -0.80 -11.33
N GLU A 26 -4.22 -2.10 -11.31
CA GLU A 26 -5.42 -2.93 -11.38
C GLU A 26 -5.75 -3.47 -10.01
N GLU A 27 -6.97 -3.98 -9.83
CA GLU A 27 -7.36 -4.65 -8.59
C GLU A 27 -6.35 -5.74 -8.26
N ASP A 28 -5.95 -5.82 -7.01
CA ASP A 28 -4.99 -6.79 -6.48
C ASP A 28 -3.52 -6.55 -6.86
N ASP A 29 -3.21 -5.50 -7.62
CA ASP A 29 -1.81 -5.16 -7.86
C ASP A 29 -1.13 -4.76 -6.55
N PRO A 30 0.07 -5.30 -6.26
CA PRO A 30 0.77 -4.97 -5.02
C PRO A 30 1.34 -3.56 -5.07
N ILE A 31 1.23 -2.85 -3.95
CA ILE A 31 1.78 -1.49 -3.80
C ILE A 31 3.02 -1.54 -2.94
N LEU A 32 2.95 -2.25 -1.83
CA LEU A 32 4.10 -2.44 -0.94
C LEU A 32 3.96 -3.79 -0.23
N ILE A 33 5.05 -4.22 0.38
CA ILE A 33 5.10 -5.49 1.10
C ILE A 33 5.45 -5.19 2.55
N LEU A 34 4.63 -5.69 3.47
CA LEU A 34 4.88 -5.62 4.90
C LEU A 34 5.50 -6.92 5.39
N GLU A 35 6.41 -6.80 6.35
CA GLU A 35 6.93 -7.96 7.05
C GLU A 35 6.35 -7.99 8.46
N SER A 36 5.75 -9.11 8.82
CA SER A 36 5.18 -9.32 10.13
C SER A 36 5.35 -10.79 10.50
N MET A 37 5.93 -11.05 11.67
CA MET A 37 6.13 -12.41 12.18
C MET A 37 6.85 -13.31 11.16
N LYS A 38 7.88 -12.79 10.49
CA LYS A 38 8.67 -13.49 9.47
C LYS A 38 7.88 -13.84 8.20
N MET A 39 6.71 -13.22 8.01
CA MET A 39 5.91 -13.40 6.83
C MET A 39 5.91 -12.11 6.01
N GLU A 40 5.93 -12.24 4.70
CA GLU A 40 5.80 -11.11 3.78
C GLU A 40 4.36 -11.02 3.33
N ILE A 41 3.72 -9.88 3.59
CA ILE A 41 2.30 -9.70 3.32
C ILE A 41 2.14 -8.49 2.39
N PRO A 42 1.66 -8.70 1.16
CA PRO A 42 1.47 -7.58 0.24
C PRO A 42 0.26 -6.74 0.62
N VAL A 43 0.40 -5.42 0.45
CA VAL A 43 -0.73 -4.50 0.48
C VAL A 43 -1.07 -4.19 -0.96
N ALA A 44 -2.25 -4.62 -1.39
CA ALA A 44 -2.68 -4.55 -2.77
C ALA A 44 -3.73 -3.47 -2.98
N ALA A 45 -3.86 -3.03 -4.24
CA ALA A 45 -4.90 -2.08 -4.62
C ALA A 45 -6.27 -2.74 -4.48
N PRO A 46 -7.23 -2.09 -3.79
CA PRO A 46 -8.58 -2.66 -3.63
C PRO A 46 -9.40 -2.60 -4.91
N GLU A 47 -9.02 -1.72 -5.83
CA GLU A 47 -9.64 -1.61 -7.15
C GLU A 47 -8.68 -0.92 -8.10
N GLY A 48 -9.01 -0.92 -9.38
CA GLY A 48 -8.19 -0.24 -10.38
C GLY A 48 -8.18 1.27 -10.19
N GLY A 49 -7.06 1.90 -10.48
CA GLY A 49 -6.91 3.34 -10.38
C GLY A 49 -5.46 3.75 -10.53
N LYS A 50 -5.21 5.05 -10.37
CA LYS A 50 -3.86 5.60 -10.46
C LYS A 50 -3.32 5.85 -9.06
N LEU A 51 -2.12 5.36 -8.79
CA LEU A 51 -1.46 5.61 -7.51
C LEU A 51 -1.05 7.08 -7.45
N VAL A 52 -1.61 7.83 -6.51
CA VAL A 52 -1.37 9.28 -6.39
C VAL A 52 -0.54 9.65 -5.18
N ALA A 53 -0.46 8.80 -4.17
CA ALA A 53 0.35 9.06 -2.99
C ALA A 53 0.79 7.77 -2.31
N ILE A 54 2.01 7.77 -1.78
CA ILE A 54 2.52 6.75 -0.89
C ILE A 54 2.88 7.47 0.40
N LEU A 55 2.23 7.09 1.50
CA LEU A 55 2.29 7.82 2.76
C LEU A 55 3.23 7.18 3.78
N THR A 56 4.02 6.22 3.36
CA THR A 56 4.98 5.54 4.20
C THR A 56 6.28 5.31 3.43
N ALA A 57 7.32 4.89 4.10
CA ALA A 57 8.62 4.63 3.49
C ALA A 57 9.14 3.25 3.90
N GLU A 58 10.05 2.72 3.09
CA GLU A 58 10.71 1.46 3.43
C GLU A 58 11.42 1.60 4.77
N GLY A 59 11.24 0.61 5.63
CA GLY A 59 11.77 0.63 6.99
C GLY A 59 10.82 1.16 8.06
N ASP A 60 9.72 1.81 7.66
CA ASP A 60 8.75 2.32 8.62
C ASP A 60 7.95 1.17 9.25
N THR A 61 7.57 1.39 10.51
CA THR A 61 6.61 0.51 11.18
C THR A 61 5.22 1.13 11.05
N VAL A 62 4.27 0.35 10.59
CA VAL A 62 2.87 0.78 10.46
C VAL A 62 1.97 -0.10 11.31
N THR A 63 0.90 0.49 11.83
CA THR A 63 -0.08 -0.23 12.64
C THR A 63 -1.34 -0.50 11.82
N GLU A 64 -2.09 -1.50 12.22
CA GLU A 64 -3.38 -1.82 11.59
C GLU A 64 -4.24 -0.58 11.45
N GLY A 65 -4.80 -0.38 10.27
CA GLY A 65 -5.64 0.77 9.97
C GLY A 65 -4.90 2.01 9.49
N THR A 66 -3.58 1.98 9.43
CA THR A 66 -2.79 3.11 8.89
C THR A 66 -3.03 3.25 7.40
N VAL A 67 -3.29 4.47 6.94
CA VAL A 67 -3.38 4.76 5.50
C VAL A 67 -1.95 4.81 4.96
N VAL A 68 -1.60 3.87 4.08
CA VAL A 68 -0.25 3.74 3.54
C VAL A 68 -0.12 4.27 2.12
N ALA A 69 -1.23 4.42 1.42
CA ALA A 69 -1.24 4.92 0.05
C ALA A 69 -2.62 5.45 -0.32
N ARG A 70 -2.69 6.17 -1.44
CA ARG A 70 -3.96 6.61 -2.02
C ARG A 70 -3.96 6.38 -3.50
N ILE A 71 -5.10 5.97 -4.01
CA ILE A 71 -5.34 5.85 -5.45
C ILE A 71 -6.49 6.75 -5.86
N GLU A 72 -6.48 7.16 -7.14
CA GLU A 72 -7.56 7.90 -7.76
C GLU A 72 -8.27 6.97 -8.75
N ALA A 73 -9.52 6.75 -8.51
CA ALA A 73 -10.33 5.85 -9.33
C ALA A 73 -11.51 6.58 -9.98
#